data_b545d7b03a02b1f1e3ff217225a56ba9
#
_entry.id   b545d7b03a02b1f1e3ff217225a56ba9
#
_cell.length_a   1.000
_cell.length_b   1.000
_cell.length_c   1.000
_cell.angle_alpha   90.00
_cell.angle_beta   90.00
_cell.angle_gamma   90.00
#
_symmetry.space_group_name_H-M   'P 1'
#
loop_
_entity.id
_entity.type
_entity.pdbx_description
1 polymer ?
#
loop_
_entity_poly.entity_id
_entity_poly.type
_entity_poly.pdbx_seq_one_letter_code
_entity_poly.pdbx_strand_id
1 'polypeptide(L)'
;MSAGLKLLFDECCSPRLPRELRDFYQRDYPALQIRHLMDDWTAGTPDSRWLEALRQDPSWIVITKDAGKNSAQEKLPLICREWGITHIVFTPGIISKGFVTQKNAVAGVWEQLFQLHRLPPGTQVKLGESNQKGDVTGFELRVNQKSLITVLRNLPAND
;
A
#
# COMPACT_ATOMS: atom_id res chain seq x y z
N MET A 1 -1.51 6.58 -21.52
CA MET A 1 -1.06 5.32 -20.95
C MET A 1 -0.68 5.51 -19.49
N SER A 2 -1.30 4.76 -18.63
CA SER A 2 -0.93 4.79 -17.23
C SER A 2 0.41 4.11 -17.02
N ALA A 3 1.27 4.69 -16.18
CA ALA A 3 2.42 4.00 -15.67
C ALA A 3 1.95 2.74 -14.94
N GLY A 4 2.73 1.68 -14.99
CA GLY A 4 2.39 0.44 -14.30
C GLY A 4 2.35 0.63 -12.80
N LEU A 5 1.42 -0.05 -12.14
CA LEU A 5 1.33 -0.07 -10.69
C LEU A 5 2.51 -0.87 -10.12
N LYS A 6 3.17 -0.34 -9.10
CA LYS A 6 4.30 -0.97 -8.42
C LYS A 6 4.02 -1.07 -6.94
N LEU A 7 3.89 -2.29 -6.45
CA LEU A 7 3.58 -2.57 -5.04
C LEU A 7 4.71 -3.37 -4.41
N LEU A 8 5.20 -2.91 -3.26
CA LEU A 8 6.19 -3.64 -2.47
C LEU A 8 5.61 -3.94 -1.09
N PHE A 9 5.50 -5.23 -0.77
CA PHE A 9 5.03 -5.69 0.53
C PHE A 9 6.23 -5.90 1.44
N ASP A 10 6.22 -5.31 2.64
CA ASP A 10 7.35 -5.47 3.56
C ASP A 10 7.35 -6.85 4.23
N GLU A 11 8.40 -7.15 5.02
CA GLU A 11 8.58 -8.49 5.55
C GLU A 11 7.51 -8.93 6.56
N CYS A 12 6.78 -8.00 7.18
CA CYS A 12 5.69 -8.35 8.09
C CYS A 12 4.46 -8.92 7.36
N CYS A 13 4.38 -8.75 6.04
CA CYS A 13 3.32 -9.34 5.24
C CYS A 13 3.73 -10.75 4.78
N SER A 14 2.77 -11.66 4.66
CA SER A 14 3.03 -12.99 4.11
C SER A 14 3.53 -12.89 2.67
N PRO A 15 4.60 -13.62 2.29
CA PRO A 15 5.03 -13.67 0.90
C PRO A 15 3.99 -14.22 -0.07
N ARG A 16 3.02 -15.00 0.43
CA ARG A 16 1.91 -15.48 -0.39
C ARG A 16 1.03 -14.35 -0.89
N LEU A 17 0.92 -13.25 -0.12
CA LEU A 17 0.02 -12.16 -0.47
C LEU A 17 0.41 -11.50 -1.80
N PRO A 18 1.63 -10.98 -1.97
CA PRO A 18 2.03 -10.43 -3.26
C PRO A 18 2.04 -11.47 -4.37
N ARG A 19 2.42 -12.72 -4.07
CA ARG A 19 2.46 -13.78 -5.09
C ARG A 19 1.06 -14.08 -5.66
N GLU A 20 0.06 -14.23 -4.78
CA GLU A 20 -1.30 -14.53 -5.24
C GLU A 20 -1.94 -13.36 -5.95
N LEU A 21 -1.68 -12.14 -5.50
CA LEU A 21 -2.16 -10.94 -6.19
C LEU A 21 -1.54 -10.81 -7.59
N ARG A 22 -0.25 -11.07 -7.69
CA ARG A 22 0.44 -11.04 -8.98
C ARG A 22 -0.13 -12.09 -9.94
N ASP A 23 -0.31 -13.31 -9.44
CA ASP A 23 -0.85 -14.39 -10.27
C ASP A 23 -2.26 -14.06 -10.78
N PHE A 24 -3.06 -13.39 -9.97
CA PHE A 24 -4.42 -13.02 -10.34
C PHE A 24 -4.48 -11.86 -11.34
N TYR A 25 -3.63 -10.85 -11.15
CA TYR A 25 -3.75 -9.59 -11.90
C TYR A 25 -2.77 -9.42 -13.07
N GLN A 26 -1.66 -10.16 -13.09
CA GLN A 26 -0.59 -9.94 -14.07
C GLN A 26 -1.08 -10.02 -15.51
N ARG A 27 -2.01 -10.92 -15.77
CA ARG A 27 -2.52 -11.14 -17.13
C ARG A 27 -3.25 -9.90 -17.67
N ASP A 28 -4.07 -9.29 -16.83
CA ASP A 28 -4.86 -8.11 -17.21
C ASP A 28 -4.09 -6.81 -17.09
N TYR A 29 -2.99 -6.83 -16.34
CA TYR A 29 -2.14 -5.66 -16.08
C TYR A 29 -0.68 -6.02 -16.36
N PRO A 30 -0.26 -6.09 -17.64
CA PRO A 30 1.09 -6.59 -17.97
C PRO A 30 2.23 -5.73 -17.41
N ALA A 31 2.00 -4.44 -17.15
CA ALA A 31 3.01 -3.56 -16.58
C ALA A 31 3.06 -3.59 -15.05
N LEU A 32 2.21 -4.41 -14.41
CA LEU A 32 2.15 -4.55 -12.97
C LEU A 32 3.46 -5.14 -12.43
N GLN A 33 3.97 -4.52 -11.36
CA GLN A 33 5.09 -5.07 -10.61
C GLN A 33 4.67 -5.22 -9.16
N ILE A 34 4.68 -6.44 -8.66
CA ILE A 34 4.40 -6.74 -7.25
C ILE A 34 5.55 -7.57 -6.72
N ARG A 35 6.14 -7.12 -5.61
CA ARG A 35 7.25 -7.82 -4.98
C ARG A 35 7.04 -7.88 -3.48
N HIS A 36 7.64 -8.90 -2.88
CA HIS A 36 7.82 -8.97 -1.43
C HIS A 36 9.24 -8.49 -1.11
N LEU A 37 9.41 -7.84 0.04
CA LEU A 37 10.72 -7.35 0.44
C LEU A 37 11.79 -8.43 0.39
N MET A 38 11.45 -9.65 0.84
CA MET A 38 12.38 -10.76 0.89
C MET A 38 12.72 -11.37 -0.48
N ASP A 39 12.11 -10.87 -1.57
CA ASP A 39 12.57 -11.23 -2.91
C ASP A 39 13.96 -10.65 -3.20
N ASP A 40 14.27 -9.50 -2.62
CA ASP A 40 15.50 -8.76 -2.93
C ASP A 40 16.38 -8.50 -1.70
N TRP A 41 15.85 -8.62 -0.48
CA TRP A 41 16.55 -8.30 0.77
C TRP A 41 16.43 -9.46 1.76
N THR A 42 17.41 -9.55 2.66
CA THR A 42 17.37 -10.56 3.74
C THR A 42 16.42 -10.11 4.85
N ALA A 43 15.82 -11.09 5.53
CA ALA A 43 14.99 -10.83 6.70
C ALA A 43 15.77 -10.05 7.75
N GLY A 44 15.11 -9.09 8.40
CA GLY A 44 15.75 -8.27 9.44
C GLY A 44 16.53 -7.08 8.89
N THR A 45 16.56 -6.86 7.58
CA THR A 45 17.18 -5.66 7.02
C THR A 45 16.46 -4.42 7.56
N PRO A 46 17.21 -3.42 8.11
CA PRO A 46 16.57 -2.20 8.60
C PRO A 46 15.75 -1.48 7.52
N ASP A 47 14.60 -0.93 7.92
CA ASP A 47 13.69 -0.26 6.97
C ASP A 47 14.40 0.87 6.22
N SER A 48 15.22 1.66 6.90
CA SER A 48 15.95 2.75 6.26
C SER A 48 16.83 2.28 5.10
N ARG A 49 17.33 1.05 5.17
CA ARG A 49 18.25 0.54 4.14
C ARG A 49 17.54 0.21 2.83
N TRP A 50 16.44 -0.53 2.90
CA TRP A 50 15.73 -0.87 1.66
C TRP A 50 14.86 0.29 1.16
N LEU A 51 14.36 1.15 2.06
CA LEU A 51 13.66 2.35 1.65
C LEU A 51 14.57 3.35 0.93
N GLU A 52 15.86 3.41 1.32
CA GLU A 52 16.84 4.23 0.60
C GLU A 52 16.94 3.83 -0.87
N ALA A 53 16.87 2.54 -1.16
CA ALA A 53 16.86 2.07 -2.54
C ALA A 53 15.59 2.52 -3.27
N LEU A 54 14.45 2.57 -2.58
CA LEU A 54 13.19 3.03 -3.18
C LEU A 54 13.15 4.53 -3.43
N ARG A 55 13.99 5.32 -2.75
CA ARG A 55 14.07 6.77 -3.04
C ARG A 55 14.44 7.05 -4.49
N GLN A 56 15.15 6.12 -5.11
CA GLN A 56 15.55 6.26 -6.51
C GLN A 56 14.38 6.07 -7.47
N ASP A 57 13.31 5.42 -7.01
CA ASP A 57 12.10 5.22 -7.79
C ASP A 57 10.87 5.31 -6.88
N PRO A 58 10.44 6.55 -6.56
CA PRO A 58 9.33 6.75 -5.60
C PRO A 58 7.95 6.36 -6.15
N SER A 59 7.88 5.82 -7.36
CA SER A 59 6.62 5.27 -7.88
C SER A 59 6.21 3.97 -7.19
N TRP A 60 7.11 3.31 -6.48
CA TRP A 60 6.77 2.15 -5.66
C TRP A 60 5.89 2.55 -4.48
N ILE A 61 4.80 1.80 -4.27
CA ILE A 61 3.92 1.96 -3.12
C ILE A 61 4.23 0.82 -2.15
N VAL A 62 4.58 1.18 -0.92
CA VAL A 62 4.88 0.19 0.13
C VAL A 62 3.58 -0.21 0.83
N ILE A 63 3.37 -1.50 1.02
CA ILE A 63 2.23 -2.04 1.77
C ILE A 63 2.76 -2.74 3.01
N THR A 64 2.24 -2.36 4.19
CA THR A 64 2.76 -2.83 5.47
C THR A 64 1.64 -3.01 6.49
N LYS A 65 1.90 -3.83 7.51
CA LYS A 65 1.09 -3.91 8.72
C LYS A 65 1.64 -3.02 9.83
N ASP A 66 2.81 -2.42 9.64
CA ASP A 66 3.48 -1.63 10.66
C ASP A 66 2.97 -0.17 10.62
N ALA A 67 2.24 0.21 11.67
CA ALA A 67 1.73 1.57 11.82
C ALA A 67 2.73 2.51 12.52
N GLY A 68 3.96 2.05 12.80
CA GLY A 68 4.98 2.85 13.46
C GLY A 68 4.81 2.98 14.96
N LYS A 69 4.08 2.07 15.60
CA LYS A 69 3.81 2.11 17.04
C LYS A 69 4.88 1.47 17.90
N ASN A 70 5.76 0.67 17.28
CA ASN A 70 6.84 0.01 18.01
C ASN A 70 8.03 0.95 18.16
N SER A 71 8.29 1.41 19.41
CA SER A 71 9.35 2.37 19.68
C SER A 71 10.76 1.77 19.61
N ALA A 72 10.88 0.44 19.59
CA ALA A 72 12.20 -0.23 19.57
C ALA A 72 12.77 -0.37 18.16
N GLN A 73 11.99 -0.06 17.12
CA GLN A 73 12.40 -0.21 15.73
C GLN A 73 12.26 1.12 14.98
N GLU A 74 12.93 1.21 13.83
CA GLU A 74 12.73 2.33 12.92
C GLU A 74 11.25 2.42 12.53
N LYS A 75 10.72 3.63 12.49
CA LYS A 75 9.30 3.85 12.16
C LYS A 75 9.16 3.99 10.66
N LEU A 76 8.77 2.90 10.00
CA LEU A 76 8.60 2.86 8.57
C LEU A 76 7.71 3.99 8.03
N PRO A 77 6.53 4.29 8.62
CA PRO A 77 5.71 5.37 8.09
C PRO A 77 6.39 6.73 8.13
N LEU A 78 7.19 7.00 9.17
CA LEU A 78 7.90 8.27 9.29
C LEU A 78 8.94 8.41 8.18
N ILE A 79 9.71 7.36 7.94
CA ILE A 79 10.74 7.37 6.88
C ILE A 79 10.08 7.54 5.51
N CYS A 80 9.00 6.83 5.24
CA CYS A 80 8.27 6.95 3.98
C CYS A 80 7.78 8.38 3.77
N ARG A 81 7.25 9.00 4.83
CA ARG A 81 6.76 10.38 4.74
C ARG A 81 7.89 11.35 4.41
N GLU A 82 9.02 11.22 5.10
CA GLU A 82 10.18 12.10 4.87
C GLU A 82 10.79 11.93 3.49
N TRP A 83 10.76 10.71 2.95
CA TRP A 83 11.42 10.40 1.70
C TRP A 83 10.47 10.39 0.48
N GLY A 84 9.22 10.81 0.69
CA GLY A 84 8.26 10.93 -0.41
C GLY A 84 7.77 9.59 -0.96
N ILE A 85 7.76 8.54 -0.13
CA ILE A 85 7.31 7.20 -0.52
C ILE A 85 5.89 7.00 -0.03
N THR A 86 4.93 6.88 -0.94
CA THR A 86 3.54 6.59 -0.61
C THR A 86 3.43 5.18 -0.04
N HIS A 87 2.69 5.03 1.04
CA HIS A 87 2.60 3.75 1.72
C HIS A 87 1.19 3.48 2.24
N ILE A 88 0.82 2.21 2.20
CA ILE A 88 -0.49 1.73 2.64
C ILE A 88 -0.29 0.90 3.90
N VAL A 89 -1.06 1.23 4.95
CA VAL A 89 -1.02 0.49 6.22
C VAL A 89 -2.36 -0.21 6.41
N PHE A 90 -2.33 -1.53 6.62
CA PHE A 90 -3.54 -2.26 7.00
C PHE A 90 -4.01 -1.81 8.38
N THR A 91 -5.32 -1.61 8.53
CA THR A 91 -5.88 -1.33 9.86
C THR A 91 -5.78 -2.56 10.76
N PRO A 92 -5.81 -2.39 12.09
CA PRO A 92 -5.80 -3.53 13.01
C PRO A 92 -6.92 -4.53 12.76
N GLY A 93 -8.10 -4.08 12.35
CA GLY A 93 -9.22 -4.97 12.01
C GLY A 93 -8.90 -5.91 10.85
N ILE A 94 -8.26 -5.39 9.80
CA ILE A 94 -7.83 -6.21 8.66
C ILE A 94 -6.74 -7.20 9.09
N ILE A 95 -5.76 -6.72 9.86
CA ILE A 95 -4.65 -7.55 10.32
C ILE A 95 -5.16 -8.73 11.14
N SER A 96 -6.08 -8.49 12.08
CA SER A 96 -6.59 -9.51 12.98
C SER A 96 -7.41 -10.60 12.28
N LYS A 97 -7.98 -10.29 11.12
CA LYS A 97 -8.80 -11.26 10.36
C LYS A 97 -7.97 -12.16 9.45
N GLY A 98 -6.67 -11.89 9.29
CA GLY A 98 -5.75 -12.81 8.65
C GLY A 98 -5.59 -12.62 7.13
N PHE A 99 -4.94 -13.61 6.54
CA PHE A 99 -4.46 -13.56 5.16
C PHE A 99 -5.56 -13.33 4.12
N VAL A 100 -6.65 -14.11 4.20
CA VAL A 100 -7.72 -14.02 3.18
C VAL A 100 -8.35 -12.64 3.19
N THR A 101 -8.57 -12.06 4.36
CA THR A 101 -9.13 -10.72 4.49
C THR A 101 -8.16 -9.68 3.93
N GLN A 102 -6.87 -9.81 4.19
CA GLN A 102 -5.85 -8.90 3.65
C GLN A 102 -5.84 -8.95 2.12
N LYS A 103 -5.89 -10.14 1.55
CA LYS A 103 -5.95 -10.32 0.10
C LYS A 103 -7.21 -9.70 -0.49
N ASN A 104 -8.37 -9.97 0.13
CA ASN A 104 -9.65 -9.41 -0.31
C ASN A 104 -9.68 -7.89 -0.19
N ALA A 105 -9.02 -7.34 0.84
CA ALA A 105 -8.95 -5.90 1.03
C ALA A 105 -8.19 -5.22 -0.13
N VAL A 106 -7.04 -5.76 -0.50
CA VAL A 106 -6.27 -5.21 -1.64
C VAL A 106 -7.07 -5.33 -2.93
N ALA A 107 -7.67 -6.50 -3.17
CA ALA A 107 -8.50 -6.72 -4.36
C ALA A 107 -9.73 -5.78 -4.38
N GLY A 108 -10.33 -5.55 -3.21
CA GLY A 108 -11.52 -4.69 -3.11
C GLY A 108 -11.25 -3.22 -3.42
N VAL A 109 -10.01 -2.76 -3.30
CA VAL A 109 -9.63 -1.38 -3.60
C VAL A 109 -8.72 -1.30 -4.83
N TRP A 110 -8.65 -2.36 -5.63
CA TRP A 110 -7.67 -2.50 -6.70
C TRP A 110 -7.63 -1.29 -7.64
N GLU A 111 -8.78 -0.87 -8.15
CA GLU A 111 -8.85 0.26 -9.08
C GLU A 111 -8.38 1.56 -8.44
N GLN A 112 -8.62 1.73 -7.14
CA GLN A 112 -8.22 2.94 -6.42
C GLN A 112 -6.70 3.03 -6.28
N LEU A 113 -5.98 1.91 -6.28
CA LEU A 113 -4.52 1.91 -6.16
C LEU A 113 -3.87 2.69 -7.31
N PHE A 114 -4.48 2.65 -8.49
CA PHE A 114 -3.98 3.37 -9.66
C PHE A 114 -4.13 4.88 -9.54
N GLN A 115 -4.88 5.38 -8.55
CA GLN A 115 -5.09 6.80 -8.32
C GLN A 115 -4.17 7.38 -7.24
N LEU A 116 -3.41 6.55 -6.54
CA LEU A 116 -2.60 7.00 -5.41
C LEU A 116 -1.50 7.98 -5.84
N HIS A 117 -1.05 7.92 -7.08
CA HIS A 117 -0.06 8.86 -7.61
C HIS A 117 -0.55 10.31 -7.60
N ARG A 118 -1.86 10.54 -7.50
CA ARG A 118 -2.45 11.88 -7.43
C ARG A 118 -2.29 12.53 -6.05
N LEU A 119 -1.95 11.74 -5.04
CA LEU A 119 -1.71 12.25 -3.68
C LEU A 119 -0.30 12.84 -3.57
N PRO A 120 -0.08 13.77 -2.61
CA PRO A 120 1.26 14.25 -2.36
C PRO A 120 2.24 13.11 -2.05
N PRO A 121 3.48 13.18 -2.51
CA PRO A 121 4.48 12.15 -2.21
C PRO A 121 4.62 11.93 -0.70
N GLY A 122 4.75 10.68 -0.28
CA GLY A 122 4.90 10.33 1.13
C GLY A 122 3.59 10.21 1.90
N THR A 123 2.44 10.33 1.23
CA THR A 123 1.14 10.21 1.90
C THR A 123 0.97 8.82 2.50
N GLN A 124 0.52 8.77 3.75
CA GLN A 124 0.09 7.53 4.39
C GLN A 124 -1.37 7.27 4.05
N VAL A 125 -1.65 6.07 3.57
CA VAL A 125 -3.00 5.62 3.24
C VAL A 125 -3.33 4.41 4.11
N LYS A 126 -4.50 4.42 4.75
CA LYS A 126 -4.96 3.26 5.53
C LYS A 126 -5.93 2.44 4.70
N LEU A 127 -5.73 1.12 4.72
CA LEU A 127 -6.64 0.17 4.08
C LEU A 127 -7.41 -0.55 5.19
N GLY A 128 -8.72 -0.32 5.23
CA GLY A 128 -9.58 -0.86 6.25
C GLY A 128 -10.93 -1.28 5.71
N GLU A 129 -11.78 -1.73 6.63
CA GLU A 129 -13.15 -2.08 6.29
C GLU A 129 -13.97 -0.82 6.08
N SER A 130 -14.84 -0.86 5.07
CA SER A 130 -15.74 0.25 4.79
C SER A 130 -16.94 0.20 5.72
N ASN A 131 -17.29 1.34 6.30
CA ASN A 131 -18.49 1.50 7.11
C ASN A 131 -19.63 2.15 6.33
N GLN A 132 -19.42 2.43 5.04
CA GLN A 132 -20.42 3.11 4.23
C GLN A 132 -21.44 2.12 3.69
N LYS A 133 -22.71 2.45 3.85
CA LYS A 133 -23.78 1.68 3.23
C LYS A 133 -23.67 1.76 1.72
N GLY A 134 -23.82 0.61 1.06
CA GLY A 134 -23.76 0.54 -0.39
C GLY A 134 -22.35 0.29 -0.95
N ASP A 135 -21.34 0.17 -0.10
CA ASP A 135 -20.02 -0.24 -0.56
C ASP A 135 -20.00 -1.75 -0.77
N VAL A 136 -19.99 -2.15 -2.04
CA VAL A 136 -20.08 -3.56 -2.42
C VAL A 136 -18.79 -4.33 -2.17
N THR A 137 -17.67 -3.62 -1.99
CA THR A 137 -16.38 -4.29 -1.74
C THR A 137 -16.15 -4.59 -0.28
N GLY A 138 -16.75 -3.82 0.62
CA GLY A 138 -16.54 -3.93 2.06
C GLY A 138 -15.22 -3.35 2.56
N PHE A 139 -14.40 -2.76 1.69
CA PHE A 139 -13.09 -2.20 2.03
C PHE A 139 -12.94 -0.80 1.43
N GLU A 140 -12.11 0.02 2.09
CA GLU A 140 -11.81 1.36 1.58
C GLU A 140 -10.39 1.79 1.93
N LEU A 141 -9.87 2.70 1.11
CA LEU A 141 -8.65 3.44 1.41
C LEU A 141 -9.03 4.78 2.05
N ARG A 142 -8.30 5.18 3.08
CA ARG A 142 -8.52 6.44 3.81
C ARG A 142 -7.23 7.24 3.90
N VAL A 143 -7.38 8.55 3.76
CA VAL A 143 -6.30 9.51 3.99
C VAL A 143 -6.80 10.48 5.05
N ASN A 144 -6.10 10.56 6.20
CA ASN A 144 -6.51 11.41 7.31
C ASN A 144 -7.98 11.21 7.70
N GLN A 145 -8.39 9.94 7.83
CA GLN A 145 -9.73 9.50 8.24
C GLN A 145 -10.84 9.78 7.21
N LYS A 146 -10.50 10.29 6.03
CA LYS A 146 -11.46 10.47 4.94
C LYS A 146 -11.26 9.41 3.88
N SER A 147 -12.36 8.97 3.25
CA SER A 147 -12.22 8.01 2.15
C SER A 147 -11.39 8.61 1.03
N LEU A 148 -10.61 7.77 0.36
CA LEU A 148 -9.77 8.22 -0.76
C LEU A 148 -10.62 8.89 -1.84
N ILE A 149 -11.81 8.34 -2.14
CA ILE A 149 -12.69 8.90 -3.15
C ILE A 149 -13.04 10.35 -2.80
N THR A 150 -13.37 10.63 -1.54
CA THR A 150 -13.66 11.99 -1.08
C THR A 150 -12.44 12.90 -1.24
N VAL A 151 -11.26 12.42 -0.84
CA VAL A 151 -10.02 13.19 -0.95
C VAL A 151 -9.73 13.52 -2.42
N LEU A 152 -9.87 12.54 -3.32
CA LEU A 152 -9.59 12.75 -4.74
C LEU A 152 -10.55 13.75 -5.39
N ARG A 153 -11.80 13.77 -4.95
CA ARG A 153 -12.79 14.75 -5.47
C ARG A 153 -12.40 16.19 -5.13
N ASN A 154 -11.70 16.40 -4.02
CA ASN A 154 -11.32 17.73 -3.55
C ASN A 154 -9.94 18.16 -4.03
N LEU A 155 -9.23 17.31 -4.78
CA LEU A 155 -7.96 17.70 -5.38
C LEU A 155 -8.20 18.58 -6.59
N PRO A 156 -7.26 19.51 -6.90
CA PRO A 156 -7.32 20.28 -8.13
C PRO A 156 -7.34 19.36 -9.34
N ALA A 157 -7.98 19.84 -10.43
CA ALA A 157 -7.97 19.10 -11.68
C ALA A 157 -6.53 18.85 -12.12
N ASN A 158 -6.25 17.61 -12.55
CA ASN A 158 -4.93 17.26 -13.06
C ASN A 158 -4.71 17.87 -14.42
N ASP A 159 -3.64 18.57 -14.54
CA ASP A 159 -3.19 19.10 -15.82
C ASP A 159 -2.37 18.06 -16.59
#